data_62fc13fa09de24208b2d6e4e14bba1df
#
_entry.id   62fc13fa09de24208b2d6e4e14bba1df
#
_cell.length_a   1.000
_cell.length_b   1.000
_cell.length_c   1.000
_cell.angle_alpha   90.00
_cell.angle_beta   90.00
_cell.angle_gamma   90.00
#
_symmetry.space_group_name_H-M   'P 1'
#
loop_
_entity.id
_entity.type
_entity.pdbx_description
1 polymer ?
#
loop_
_entity_poly.entity_id
_entity_poly.type
_entity_poly.pdbx_seq_one_letter_code
_entity_poly.pdbx_strand_id
1 'polypeptide(L)'
;MAYEVLRQLQQTESRADEIVREAEERARGILRDARVSARTLIENSKAEATAEGKSIIDAEDARAQGEAAETLRRSNELCRGLRDAARANIPRAADLVVERIVTSSGNR
;
A
#
# COMPACT_ATOMS: atom_id res chain seq x y z
N MET A 1 -60.83 41.68 -31.68
CA MET A 1 -60.80 40.19 -31.79
C MET A 1 -59.48 39.68 -32.37
N ALA A 2 -59.08 40.11 -33.55
CA ALA A 2 -57.80 39.70 -34.12
C ALA A 2 -56.56 40.14 -33.33
N TYR A 3 -56.60 41.31 -32.74
CA TYR A 3 -55.52 41.82 -31.88
C TYR A 3 -55.35 41.01 -30.61
N GLU A 4 -56.44 40.62 -29.99
CA GLU A 4 -56.42 39.79 -28.76
C GLU A 4 -55.82 38.41 -29.01
N VAL A 5 -56.16 37.78 -30.13
CA VAL A 5 -55.60 36.49 -30.53
C VAL A 5 -54.14 36.57 -30.79
N LEU A 6 -53.67 37.61 -31.51
CA LEU A 6 -52.24 37.85 -31.76
C LEU A 6 -51.45 38.09 -30.45
N ARG A 7 -52.04 38.84 -29.54
CA ARG A 7 -51.44 39.06 -28.23
C ARG A 7 -51.28 37.77 -27.44
N GLN A 8 -52.31 36.93 -27.38
CA GLN A 8 -52.26 35.62 -26.73
C GLN A 8 -51.25 34.70 -27.39
N LEU A 9 -51.15 34.73 -28.72
CA LEU A 9 -50.16 33.95 -29.45
C LEU A 9 -48.75 34.37 -29.07
N GLN A 10 -48.46 35.69 -29.05
CA GLN A 10 -47.15 36.24 -28.65
C GLN A 10 -46.79 35.86 -27.22
N GLN A 11 -47.76 35.95 -26.31
CA GLN A 11 -47.55 35.54 -24.91
C GLN A 11 -47.21 34.06 -24.80
N THR A 12 -47.91 33.22 -25.58
CA THR A 12 -47.68 31.78 -25.59
C THR A 12 -46.31 31.44 -26.18
N GLU A 13 -45.91 32.07 -27.27
CA GLU A 13 -44.58 31.90 -27.85
C GLU A 13 -43.48 32.32 -26.89
N SER A 14 -43.62 33.51 -26.26
CA SER A 14 -42.67 34.00 -25.28
C SER A 14 -42.52 33.05 -24.09
N ARG A 15 -43.61 32.48 -23.63
CA ARG A 15 -43.64 31.52 -22.54
C ARG A 15 -42.98 30.19 -22.93
N ALA A 16 -43.23 29.76 -24.17
CA ALA A 16 -42.60 28.57 -24.71
C ALA A 16 -41.05 28.75 -24.81
N ASP A 17 -40.60 29.89 -25.31
CA ASP A 17 -39.17 30.23 -25.40
C ASP A 17 -38.52 30.28 -24.02
N GLU A 18 -39.21 30.82 -23.03
CA GLU A 18 -38.74 30.87 -21.64
C GLU A 18 -38.60 29.47 -21.03
N ILE A 19 -39.58 28.60 -21.27
CA ILE A 19 -39.53 27.22 -20.82
C ILE A 19 -38.33 26.47 -21.41
N VAL A 20 -38.11 26.63 -22.73
CA VAL A 20 -36.97 26.02 -23.42
C VAL A 20 -35.65 26.53 -22.87
N ARG A 21 -35.51 27.84 -22.67
CA ARG A 21 -34.31 28.45 -22.12
C ARG A 21 -34.01 27.96 -20.70
N GLU A 22 -35.03 27.91 -19.83
CA GLU A 22 -34.89 27.37 -18.48
C GLU A 22 -34.51 25.90 -18.47
N ALA A 23 -35.07 25.11 -19.37
CA ALA A 23 -34.72 23.71 -19.52
C ALA A 23 -33.27 23.51 -19.96
N GLU A 24 -32.80 24.32 -20.90
CA GLU A 24 -31.41 24.31 -21.35
C GLU A 24 -30.45 24.71 -20.24
N GLU A 25 -30.77 25.75 -19.45
CA GLU A 25 -29.98 26.20 -18.32
C GLU A 25 -29.90 25.10 -17.24
N ARG A 26 -31.03 24.44 -16.93
CA ARG A 26 -31.04 23.30 -16.01
C ARG A 26 -30.19 22.14 -16.51
N ALA A 27 -30.29 21.82 -17.79
CA ALA A 27 -29.50 20.75 -18.39
C ALA A 27 -27.99 21.04 -18.29
N ARG A 28 -27.59 22.29 -18.60
CA ARG A 28 -26.19 22.73 -18.44
C ARG A 28 -25.73 22.68 -16.99
N GLY A 29 -26.60 23.09 -16.05
CA GLY A 29 -26.34 23.01 -14.61
C GLY A 29 -26.14 21.59 -14.13
N ILE A 30 -27.01 20.67 -14.53
CA ILE A 30 -26.91 19.24 -14.19
C ILE A 30 -25.60 18.66 -14.72
N LEU A 31 -25.24 18.93 -15.98
CA LEU A 31 -24.00 18.44 -16.58
C LEU A 31 -22.76 19.00 -15.86
N ARG A 32 -22.79 20.29 -15.53
CA ARG A 32 -21.69 20.92 -14.78
C ARG A 32 -21.52 20.29 -13.40
N ASP A 33 -22.61 20.14 -12.66
CA ASP A 33 -22.60 19.55 -11.33
C ASP A 33 -22.17 18.08 -11.36
N ALA A 34 -22.62 17.34 -12.36
CA ALA A 34 -22.20 15.95 -12.56
C ALA A 34 -20.69 15.85 -12.85
N ARG A 35 -20.15 16.74 -13.66
CA ARG A 35 -18.70 16.78 -13.95
C ARG A 35 -17.88 17.15 -12.71
N VAL A 36 -18.35 18.11 -11.92
CA VAL A 36 -17.69 18.48 -10.65
C VAL A 36 -17.70 17.30 -9.68
N SER A 37 -18.86 16.66 -9.50
CA SER A 37 -19.01 15.50 -8.64
C SER A 37 -18.11 14.33 -9.10
N ALA A 38 -18.06 14.08 -10.40
CA ALA A 38 -17.20 13.03 -10.96
C ALA A 38 -15.71 13.31 -10.71
N ARG A 39 -15.28 14.54 -10.90
CA ARG A 39 -13.90 14.98 -10.64
C ARG A 39 -13.55 14.82 -9.17
N THR A 40 -14.40 15.27 -8.27
CA THR A 40 -14.22 15.14 -6.82
C THR A 40 -14.14 13.67 -6.41
N LEU A 41 -15.02 12.82 -6.96
CA LEU A 41 -14.98 11.38 -6.70
C LEU A 41 -13.66 10.74 -7.15
N ILE A 42 -13.17 11.10 -8.33
CA ILE A 42 -11.89 10.60 -8.85
C ILE A 42 -10.73 11.05 -7.96
N GLU A 43 -10.67 12.32 -7.59
CA GLU A 43 -9.63 12.87 -6.72
C GLU A 43 -9.62 12.21 -5.34
N ASN A 44 -10.79 12.06 -4.74
CA ASN A 44 -10.93 11.39 -3.45
C ASN A 44 -10.53 9.91 -3.54
N SER A 45 -10.95 9.22 -4.59
CA SER A 45 -10.60 7.81 -4.79
C SER A 45 -9.10 7.61 -4.99
N LYS A 46 -8.43 8.50 -5.71
CA LYS A 46 -6.97 8.50 -5.87
C LYS A 46 -6.25 8.74 -4.55
N ALA A 47 -6.73 9.70 -3.76
CA ALA A 47 -6.15 10.01 -2.46
C ALA A 47 -6.30 8.82 -1.50
N GLU A 48 -7.47 8.20 -1.45
CA GLU A 48 -7.72 7.00 -0.64
C GLU A 48 -6.85 5.83 -1.08
N ALA A 49 -6.76 5.58 -2.38
CA ALA A 49 -5.92 4.51 -2.92
C ALA A 49 -4.44 4.73 -2.60
N THR A 50 -3.96 5.96 -2.70
CA THR A 50 -2.57 6.31 -2.34
C THR A 50 -2.31 6.10 -0.85
N ALA A 51 -3.23 6.53 0.02
CA ALA A 51 -3.12 6.34 1.46
C ALA A 51 -3.16 4.87 1.85
N GLU A 52 -4.06 4.10 1.25
CA GLU A 52 -4.17 2.65 1.47
C GLU A 52 -2.91 1.93 0.99
N GLY A 53 -2.41 2.26 -0.20
CA GLY A 53 -1.17 1.70 -0.72
C GLY A 53 0.02 1.97 0.18
N LYS A 54 0.14 3.20 0.70
CA LYS A 54 1.19 3.55 1.66
C LYS A 54 1.06 2.75 2.96
N SER A 55 -0.15 2.61 3.47
CA SER A 55 -0.41 1.80 4.68
C SER A 55 -0.01 0.34 4.50
N ILE A 56 -0.30 -0.25 3.34
CA ILE A 56 0.09 -1.62 3.01
C ILE A 56 1.62 -1.76 2.95
N ILE A 57 2.31 -0.83 2.27
CA ILE A 57 3.77 -0.82 2.17
C ILE A 57 4.40 -0.68 3.55
N ASP A 58 3.94 0.27 4.37
CA ASP A 58 4.45 0.49 5.71
C ASP A 58 4.28 -0.75 6.61
N ALA A 59 3.13 -1.43 6.51
CA ALA A 59 2.87 -2.66 7.24
C ALA A 59 3.79 -3.81 6.79
N GLU A 60 4.01 -3.96 5.48
CA GLU A 60 4.90 -4.99 4.94
C GLU A 60 6.38 -4.71 5.27
N ASP A 61 6.80 -3.45 5.23
CA ASP A 61 8.14 -3.05 5.65
C ASP A 61 8.38 -3.38 7.14
N ALA A 62 7.42 -3.07 8.00
CA ALA A 62 7.50 -3.41 9.42
C ALA A 62 7.58 -4.93 9.64
N ARG A 63 6.79 -5.70 8.89
CA ARG A 63 6.82 -7.16 8.93
C ARG A 63 8.17 -7.70 8.46
N ALA A 64 8.69 -7.20 7.36
CA ALA A 64 9.98 -7.61 6.82
C ALA A 64 11.13 -7.30 7.79
N GLN A 65 11.10 -6.14 8.44
CA GLN A 65 12.09 -5.78 9.46
C GLN A 65 12.02 -6.72 10.67
N GLY A 66 10.81 -7.07 11.10
CA GLY A 66 10.61 -8.03 12.18
C GLY A 66 11.13 -9.42 11.81
N GLU A 67 10.85 -9.91 10.62
CA GLU A 67 11.36 -11.19 10.12
C GLU A 67 12.89 -11.19 9.99
N ALA A 68 13.47 -10.10 9.50
CA ALA A 68 14.93 -9.95 9.41
C ALA A 68 15.58 -9.97 10.79
N ALA A 69 15.02 -9.26 11.77
CA ALA A 69 15.50 -9.25 13.14
C ALA A 69 15.44 -10.65 13.77
N GLU A 70 14.35 -11.37 13.55
CA GLU A 70 14.19 -12.75 14.05
C GLU A 70 15.19 -13.70 13.39
N THR A 71 15.42 -13.57 12.10
CA THR A 71 16.42 -14.36 11.37
C THR A 71 17.83 -14.11 11.91
N LEU A 72 18.18 -12.83 12.16
CA LEU A 72 19.47 -12.49 12.77
C LEU A 72 19.61 -13.04 14.18
N ARG A 73 18.58 -12.98 14.99
CA ARG A 73 18.55 -13.54 16.34
C ARG A 73 18.82 -15.05 16.33
N ARG A 74 18.10 -15.78 15.47
CA ARG A 74 18.29 -17.22 15.31
C ARG A 74 19.71 -17.57 14.83
N SER A 75 20.18 -16.81 13.85
CA SER A 75 21.53 -17.00 13.31
C SER A 75 22.60 -16.78 14.38
N ASN A 76 22.46 -15.74 15.19
CA ASN A 76 23.37 -15.44 16.28
C ASN A 76 23.32 -16.52 17.36
N GLU A 77 22.15 -17.06 17.68
CA GLU A 77 22.02 -18.18 18.61
C GLU A 77 22.69 -19.46 18.09
N LEU A 78 22.47 -19.77 16.80
CA LEU A 78 23.13 -20.90 16.16
C LEU A 78 24.66 -20.76 16.15
N CYS A 79 25.16 -19.58 15.82
CA CYS A 79 26.60 -19.27 15.83
C CYS A 79 27.18 -19.40 17.23
N ARG A 80 26.48 -18.91 18.24
CA ARG A 80 26.88 -19.04 19.65
C ARG A 80 26.94 -20.49 20.07
N GLY A 81 25.89 -21.26 19.78
CA GLY A 81 25.85 -22.71 20.07
C GLY A 81 26.96 -23.49 19.38
N LEU A 82 27.24 -23.16 18.11
CA LEU A 82 28.32 -23.77 17.35
C LEU A 82 29.69 -23.46 17.95
N ARG A 83 29.92 -22.22 18.34
CA ARG A 83 31.16 -21.77 18.99
C ARG A 83 31.34 -22.46 20.35
N ASP A 84 30.28 -22.54 21.13
CA ASP A 84 30.32 -23.22 22.46
C ASP A 84 30.62 -24.71 22.31
N ALA A 85 30.00 -25.37 21.33
CA ALA A 85 30.27 -26.77 21.01
C ALA A 85 31.71 -26.98 20.54
N ALA A 86 32.22 -26.09 19.69
CA ALA A 86 33.60 -26.15 19.24
C ALA A 86 34.59 -25.96 20.39
N ARG A 87 34.36 -24.99 21.28
CA ARG A 87 35.16 -24.77 22.48
C ARG A 87 35.16 -25.93 23.41
N ALA A 88 34.01 -26.57 23.60
CA ALA A 88 33.89 -27.78 24.41
C ALA A 88 34.70 -28.97 23.85
N ASN A 89 34.89 -29.02 22.54
CA ASN A 89 35.64 -30.06 21.87
C ASN A 89 37.16 -29.77 21.79
N ILE A 90 37.62 -28.55 22.04
CA ILE A 90 39.06 -28.22 22.04
C ILE A 90 39.85 -29.10 23.01
N PRO A 91 39.47 -29.27 24.30
CA PRO A 91 40.21 -30.15 25.22
C PRO A 91 40.29 -31.57 24.72
N ARG A 92 39.23 -32.11 24.16
CA ARG A 92 39.21 -33.48 23.61
C ARG A 92 40.15 -33.63 22.42
N ALA A 93 40.14 -32.65 21.52
CA ALA A 93 41.05 -32.64 20.38
C ALA A 93 42.51 -32.51 20.82
N ALA A 94 42.79 -31.67 21.82
CA ALA A 94 44.14 -31.49 22.40
C ALA A 94 44.60 -32.79 23.04
N ASP A 95 43.75 -33.44 23.85
CA ASP A 95 44.04 -34.73 24.48
C ASP A 95 44.33 -35.81 23.44
N LEU A 96 43.56 -35.88 22.38
CA LEU A 96 43.76 -36.81 21.28
C LEU A 96 45.11 -36.65 20.61
N VAL A 97 45.52 -35.42 20.35
CA VAL A 97 46.82 -35.10 19.74
C VAL A 97 47.95 -35.46 20.68
N VAL A 98 47.85 -35.12 21.96
CA VAL A 98 48.85 -35.46 22.97
C VAL A 98 48.98 -36.96 23.10
N GLU A 99 47.89 -37.70 23.21
CA GLU A 99 47.87 -39.17 23.29
C GLU A 99 48.55 -39.80 22.08
N ARG A 100 48.28 -39.31 20.85
CA ARG A 100 48.96 -39.81 19.65
C ARG A 100 50.45 -39.53 19.63
N ILE A 101 50.86 -38.38 20.06
CA ILE A 101 52.28 -38.01 20.12
C ILE A 101 52.99 -38.93 21.15
N VAL A 102 52.42 -39.09 22.31
CA VAL A 102 52.97 -39.94 23.38
C VAL A 102 53.05 -41.39 22.94
N THR A 103 51.99 -41.95 22.35
CA THR A 103 51.98 -43.32 21.85
C THR A 103 52.99 -43.53 20.71
N SER A 104 53.12 -42.59 19.82
CA SER A 104 54.11 -42.64 18.74
C SER A 104 55.55 -42.56 19.24
N SER A 105 55.81 -41.75 20.24
CA SER A 105 57.13 -41.64 20.85
C SER A 105 57.48 -42.83 21.76
N GLY A 106 56.46 -43.46 22.37
CA GLY A 106 56.65 -44.65 23.22
C GLY A 106 56.94 -45.93 22.44
N ASN A 107 56.64 -45.95 21.15
CA ASN A 107 56.89 -47.10 20.28
C ASN A 107 58.25 -47.09 19.58
N ARG A 108 59.01 -46.11 19.86
CA ARG A 108 60.41 -46.04 19.39
C ARG A 108 61.32 -46.62 20.43
#